data_6d61e719e3006deaa898c6eeb005b5a7
#
_entry.id   6d61e719e3006deaa898c6eeb005b5a7
#
_cell.length_a   1.000
_cell.length_b   1.000
_cell.length_c   1.000
_cell.angle_alpha   90.00
_cell.angle_beta   90.00
_cell.angle_gamma   90.00
#
_symmetry.space_group_name_H-M   'P 1'
#
loop_
_entity.id
_entity.type
_entity.pdbx_description
1 polymer ?
#
loop_
_entity_poly.entity_id
_entity_poly.type
_entity_poly.pdbx_seq_one_letter_code
_entity_poly.pdbx_strand_id
1 'polypeptide(L)'
;MYTREMKLAAILCLAPLAHAADATMTAQERAQLVQFLKDGQKEFAAAVSHLSDEQWKWKPAPDRWSVGECAEHIVLAEDMLWAKMQEALNNSVPDDWEKKTAGKTELLLRVMAPRMGKAQAPEDIVPSGKMPRAEIMKKFEEERARTLEFAETTKLSLKDHLAPHPFPIFNPLSAYQWILYIPLHQMRHDKQIEEVKATVGFPAK
;
A
#
# COMPACT_ATOMS: atom_id res chain seq x y z
N MET A 1 62.90 47.77 -20.12
CA MET A 1 61.76 47.87 -19.22
C MET A 1 60.67 46.96 -19.77
N TYR A 2 60.59 45.71 -19.30
CA TYR A 2 59.59 44.74 -19.78
C TYR A 2 58.46 44.62 -18.73
N THR A 3 57.30 45.10 -19.04
CA THR A 3 56.09 44.90 -18.23
C THR A 3 55.44 43.56 -18.58
N ARG A 4 55.42 42.65 -17.62
CA ARG A 4 54.83 41.28 -17.69
C ARG A 4 53.35 41.39 -17.29
N GLU A 5 52.45 41.35 -18.25
CA GLU A 5 51.02 41.26 -17.95
C GLU A 5 50.65 39.86 -17.44
N MET A 6 50.21 39.79 -16.19
CA MET A 6 49.63 38.56 -15.58
C MET A 6 48.18 38.45 -16.01
N LYS A 7 47.84 37.50 -16.90
CA LYS A 7 46.48 37.11 -17.21
C LYS A 7 45.92 36.25 -16.09
N LEU A 8 44.98 36.80 -15.32
CA LEU A 8 44.21 36.06 -14.32
C LEU A 8 43.21 35.18 -15.07
N ALA A 9 43.42 33.86 -15.05
CA ALA A 9 42.43 32.89 -15.53
C ALA A 9 41.39 32.67 -14.43
N ALA A 10 40.15 33.18 -14.63
CA ALA A 10 39.04 32.89 -13.77
C ALA A 10 38.58 31.43 -14.01
N ILE A 11 38.84 30.56 -13.06
CA ILE A 11 38.29 29.20 -13.04
C ILE A 11 36.85 29.31 -12.60
N LEU A 12 35.93 29.19 -13.57
CA LEU A 12 34.50 29.08 -13.31
C LEU A 12 34.23 27.68 -12.76
N CYS A 13 34.13 27.54 -11.42
CA CYS A 13 33.63 26.31 -10.78
C CYS A 13 32.10 26.20 -11.10
N LEU A 14 31.77 25.42 -12.09
CA LEU A 14 30.40 24.91 -12.28
C LEU A 14 30.14 23.92 -11.14
N ALA A 15 29.47 24.37 -10.09
CA ALA A 15 28.86 23.46 -9.11
C ALA A 15 27.85 22.57 -9.84
N PRO A 16 27.87 21.24 -9.64
CA PRO A 16 26.85 20.39 -10.20
C PRO A 16 25.48 20.83 -9.62
N LEU A 17 24.55 21.20 -10.48
CA LEU A 17 23.14 21.35 -10.12
C LEU A 17 22.69 19.96 -9.66
N ALA A 18 22.60 19.75 -8.35
CA ALA A 18 21.91 18.59 -7.80
C ALA A 18 20.47 18.64 -8.33
N HIS A 19 20.16 17.77 -9.29
CA HIS A 19 18.76 17.56 -9.68
C HIS A 19 18.06 17.01 -8.45
N ALA A 20 17.13 17.76 -7.89
CA ALA A 20 16.19 17.22 -6.93
C ALA A 20 15.50 16.02 -7.60
N ALA A 21 15.52 14.86 -6.95
CA ALA A 21 14.87 13.69 -7.49
C ALA A 21 13.39 13.99 -7.73
N ASP A 22 12.85 13.49 -8.83
CA ASP A 22 11.41 13.64 -9.12
C ASP A 22 10.63 12.80 -8.10
N ALA A 23 9.94 13.50 -7.20
CA ALA A 23 9.15 12.89 -6.14
C ALA A 23 7.74 12.44 -6.60
N THR A 24 7.38 12.69 -7.87
CA THR A 24 6.13 12.16 -8.45
C THR A 24 6.28 10.67 -8.80
N MET A 25 5.18 9.98 -8.99
CA MET A 25 5.21 8.63 -9.56
C MET A 25 5.70 8.66 -11.00
N THR A 26 6.64 7.78 -11.32
CA THR A 26 6.99 7.48 -12.71
C THR A 26 5.81 6.82 -13.44
N ALA A 27 5.83 6.83 -14.76
CA ALA A 27 4.82 6.13 -15.57
C ALA A 27 4.77 4.62 -15.24
N GLN A 28 5.91 4.01 -14.96
CA GLN A 28 6.02 2.59 -14.59
C GLN A 28 5.42 2.32 -13.21
N GLU A 29 5.74 3.13 -12.20
CA GLU A 29 5.18 3.02 -10.84
C GLU A 29 3.66 3.17 -10.86
N ARG A 30 3.15 4.15 -11.62
CA ARG A 30 1.71 4.34 -11.81
C ARG A 30 1.05 3.14 -12.48
N ALA A 31 1.61 2.65 -13.58
CA ALA A 31 1.08 1.50 -14.30
C ALA A 31 1.04 0.26 -13.41
N GLN A 32 2.09 0.01 -12.62
CA GLN A 32 2.17 -1.11 -11.68
C GLN A 32 1.13 -0.99 -10.57
N LEU A 33 1.00 0.19 -9.94
CA LEU A 33 0.01 0.42 -8.89
C LEU A 33 -1.43 0.21 -9.41
N VAL A 34 -1.76 0.81 -10.56
CA VAL A 34 -3.08 0.66 -11.19
C VAL A 34 -3.35 -0.80 -11.55
N GLN A 35 -2.34 -1.52 -12.06
CA GLN A 35 -2.49 -2.95 -12.37
C GLN A 35 -2.78 -3.77 -11.11
N PHE A 36 -2.03 -3.56 -10.02
CA PHE A 36 -2.27 -4.26 -8.75
C PHE A 36 -3.66 -3.97 -8.18
N LEU A 37 -4.13 -2.74 -8.27
CA LEU A 37 -5.47 -2.37 -7.82
C LEU A 37 -6.56 -3.07 -8.64
N LYS A 38 -6.42 -3.10 -9.97
CA LYS A 38 -7.38 -3.75 -10.89
C LYS A 38 -7.39 -5.27 -10.76
N ASP A 39 -6.22 -5.88 -10.64
CA ASP A 39 -6.13 -7.32 -10.45
C ASP A 39 -6.66 -7.74 -9.09
N GLY A 40 -6.28 -7.02 -8.02
CA GLY A 40 -6.81 -7.26 -6.69
C GLY A 40 -8.33 -7.14 -6.62
N GLN A 41 -8.92 -6.17 -7.30
CA GLN A 41 -10.39 -6.06 -7.35
C GLN A 41 -11.04 -7.33 -7.94
N LYS A 42 -10.47 -7.87 -9.02
CA LYS A 42 -10.98 -9.09 -9.66
C LYS A 42 -10.75 -10.31 -8.78
N GLU A 43 -9.56 -10.43 -8.18
CA GLU A 43 -9.19 -11.55 -7.31
C GLU A 43 -10.07 -11.61 -6.07
N PHE A 44 -10.28 -10.48 -5.37
CA PHE A 44 -11.17 -10.40 -4.23
C PHE A 44 -12.61 -10.77 -4.61
N ALA A 45 -13.16 -10.18 -5.67
CA ALA A 45 -14.49 -10.50 -6.14
C ALA A 45 -14.64 -12.01 -6.44
N ALA A 46 -13.67 -12.63 -7.09
CA ALA A 46 -13.66 -14.06 -7.38
C ALA A 46 -13.55 -14.91 -6.10
N ALA A 47 -12.69 -14.50 -5.15
CA ALA A 47 -12.46 -15.23 -3.90
C ALA A 47 -13.72 -15.33 -3.04
N VAL A 48 -14.56 -14.29 -3.04
CA VAL A 48 -15.77 -14.20 -2.20
C VAL A 48 -17.08 -14.46 -2.94
N SER A 49 -17.04 -14.63 -4.28
CA SER A 49 -18.22 -14.91 -5.07
C SER A 49 -18.82 -16.29 -4.76
N HIS A 50 -20.13 -16.41 -4.88
CA HIS A 50 -20.87 -17.68 -4.78
C HIS A 50 -20.69 -18.46 -3.48
N LEU A 51 -20.19 -17.85 -2.40
CA LEU A 51 -20.14 -18.46 -1.08
C LEU A 51 -21.51 -18.43 -0.43
N SER A 52 -21.91 -19.56 0.19
CA SER A 52 -23.07 -19.60 1.06
C SER A 52 -22.83 -18.79 2.34
N ASP A 53 -23.89 -18.47 3.09
CA ASP A 53 -23.76 -17.80 4.38
C ASP A 53 -22.98 -18.64 5.40
N GLU A 54 -23.09 -19.96 5.32
CA GLU A 54 -22.33 -20.88 6.15
C GLU A 54 -20.84 -20.79 5.81
N GLN A 55 -20.47 -20.87 4.53
CA GLN A 55 -19.09 -20.71 4.04
C GLN A 55 -18.49 -19.37 4.41
N TRP A 56 -19.29 -18.28 4.33
CA TRP A 56 -18.89 -16.94 4.69
C TRP A 56 -18.49 -16.79 6.16
N LYS A 57 -19.25 -17.44 7.05
CA LYS A 57 -19.09 -17.33 8.50
C LYS A 57 -18.22 -18.42 9.10
N TRP A 58 -17.90 -19.48 8.34
CA TRP A 58 -17.17 -20.61 8.87
C TRP A 58 -15.73 -20.21 9.27
N LYS A 59 -15.31 -20.69 10.44
CA LYS A 59 -13.98 -20.45 11.01
C LYS A 59 -13.19 -21.73 11.08
N PRO A 60 -11.94 -21.78 10.59
CA PRO A 60 -11.05 -22.95 10.72
C PRO A 60 -10.78 -23.35 12.18
N ALA A 61 -10.74 -22.35 13.09
CA ALA A 61 -10.61 -22.50 14.53
C ALA A 61 -11.16 -21.24 15.22
N PRO A 62 -11.46 -21.28 16.54
CA PRO A 62 -12.05 -20.14 17.25
C PRO A 62 -11.23 -18.82 17.15
N ASP A 63 -9.90 -18.93 17.08
CA ASP A 63 -8.93 -17.85 16.99
C ASP A 63 -8.53 -17.48 15.54
N ARG A 64 -9.16 -18.12 14.55
CA ARG A 64 -8.91 -17.89 13.12
C ARG A 64 -10.07 -17.11 12.51
N TRP A 65 -9.75 -16.26 11.56
CA TRP A 65 -10.76 -15.50 10.84
C TRP A 65 -11.50 -16.36 9.82
N SER A 66 -12.80 -16.10 9.67
CA SER A 66 -13.63 -16.58 8.57
C SER A 66 -13.31 -15.82 7.29
N VAL A 67 -13.88 -16.26 6.16
CA VAL A 67 -13.83 -15.49 4.90
C VAL A 67 -14.43 -14.10 5.08
N GLY A 68 -15.60 -14.01 5.77
CA GLY A 68 -16.26 -12.73 6.04
C GLY A 68 -15.43 -11.79 6.89
N GLU A 69 -14.77 -12.32 7.94
CA GLU A 69 -13.85 -11.51 8.76
C GLU A 69 -12.60 -11.06 7.98
N CYS A 70 -12.06 -11.89 7.09
CA CYS A 70 -10.97 -11.46 6.20
C CYS A 70 -11.43 -10.33 5.27
N ALA A 71 -12.64 -10.44 4.70
CA ALA A 71 -13.21 -9.41 3.82
C ALA A 71 -13.50 -8.09 4.58
N GLU A 72 -14.06 -8.18 5.80
CA GLU A 72 -14.24 -7.01 6.67
C GLU A 72 -12.91 -6.33 6.99
N HIS A 73 -11.88 -7.10 7.31
CA HIS A 73 -10.54 -6.57 7.56
C HIS A 73 -9.94 -5.86 6.34
N ILE A 74 -10.15 -6.38 5.13
CA ILE A 74 -9.62 -5.76 3.90
C ILE A 74 -10.18 -4.35 3.74
N VAL A 75 -11.48 -4.14 3.89
CA VAL A 75 -12.08 -2.79 3.73
C VAL A 75 -11.68 -1.85 4.88
N LEU A 76 -11.63 -2.32 6.12
CA LEU A 76 -11.14 -1.52 7.24
C LEU A 76 -9.69 -1.07 7.03
N ALA A 77 -8.86 -1.97 6.51
CA ALA A 77 -7.47 -1.69 6.24
C ALA A 77 -7.29 -0.75 5.04
N GLU A 78 -8.08 -0.86 3.97
CA GLU A 78 -8.00 0.07 2.82
C GLU A 78 -8.29 1.50 3.26
N ASP A 79 -9.29 1.72 4.09
CA ASP A 79 -9.64 3.04 4.65
C ASP A 79 -8.50 3.59 5.54
N MET A 80 -7.95 2.75 6.42
CA MET A 80 -6.84 3.14 7.29
C MET A 80 -5.58 3.49 6.48
N LEU A 81 -5.22 2.67 5.49
CA LEU A 81 -4.04 2.89 4.65
C LEU A 81 -4.21 4.14 3.76
N TRP A 82 -5.43 4.38 3.26
CA TRP A 82 -5.77 5.62 2.58
C TRP A 82 -5.59 6.85 3.49
N ALA A 83 -6.09 6.79 4.73
CA ALA A 83 -5.89 7.87 5.70
C ALA A 83 -4.41 8.12 6.00
N LYS A 84 -3.59 7.07 6.07
CA LYS A 84 -2.13 7.17 6.25
C LYS A 84 -1.43 7.81 5.06
N MET A 85 -1.86 7.52 3.84
CA MET A 85 -1.38 8.19 2.64
C MET A 85 -1.70 9.70 2.68
N GLN A 86 -2.92 10.06 3.09
CA GLN A 86 -3.31 11.46 3.23
C GLN A 86 -2.56 12.15 4.38
N GLU A 87 -2.33 11.47 5.52
CA GLU A 87 -1.49 11.97 6.61
C GLU A 87 -0.08 12.29 6.09
N ALA A 88 0.51 11.40 5.30
CA ALA A 88 1.81 11.66 4.72
C ALA A 88 1.81 12.93 3.86
N LEU A 89 0.82 13.11 2.99
CA LEU A 89 0.70 14.30 2.13
C LEU A 89 0.54 15.61 2.90
N ASN A 90 0.02 15.57 4.12
CA ASN A 90 -0.15 16.74 4.99
C ASN A 90 1.12 17.06 5.81
N ASN A 91 2.08 16.15 5.87
CA ASN A 91 3.32 16.36 6.62
C ASN A 91 4.33 17.17 5.79
N SER A 92 5.24 17.87 6.49
CA SER A 92 6.37 18.55 5.84
C SER A 92 7.31 17.55 5.18
N VAL A 93 7.89 17.96 4.06
CA VAL A 93 8.90 17.17 3.32
C VAL A 93 10.23 17.24 4.05
N PRO A 94 10.81 16.12 4.50
CA PRO A 94 12.14 16.12 5.09
C PRO A 94 13.23 16.12 4.01
N ASP A 95 14.33 16.83 4.25
CA ASP A 95 15.45 16.93 3.30
C ASP A 95 16.08 15.57 2.93
N ASP A 96 15.95 14.57 3.82
CA ASP A 96 16.54 13.24 3.67
C ASP A 96 15.50 12.15 3.31
N TRP A 97 14.37 12.54 2.69
CA TRP A 97 13.27 11.63 2.37
C TRP A 97 13.69 10.41 1.54
N GLU A 98 14.59 10.60 0.56
CA GLU A 98 15.10 9.51 -0.28
C GLU A 98 15.78 8.44 0.57
N LYS A 99 16.69 8.87 1.48
CA LYS A 99 17.38 7.96 2.40
C LYS A 99 16.42 7.23 3.33
N LYS A 100 15.39 7.93 3.81
CA LYS A 100 14.39 7.37 4.73
C LYS A 100 13.49 6.34 4.06
N THR A 101 13.26 6.43 2.76
CA THR A 101 12.34 5.56 2.00
C THR A 101 13.05 4.52 1.13
N ALA A 102 14.37 4.59 1.01
CA ALA A 102 15.18 3.70 0.17
C ALA A 102 14.92 2.22 0.48
N GLY A 103 14.68 1.42 -0.55
CA GLY A 103 14.48 -0.04 -0.47
C GLY A 103 13.15 -0.48 0.14
N LYS A 104 12.29 0.45 0.58
CA LYS A 104 11.02 0.07 1.25
C LYS A 104 9.93 -0.34 0.28
N THR A 105 9.93 0.17 -0.94
CA THR A 105 9.04 -0.31 -2.00
C THR A 105 9.28 -1.78 -2.29
N GLU A 106 10.54 -2.18 -2.49
CA GLU A 106 10.94 -3.57 -2.72
C GLU A 106 10.65 -4.44 -1.49
N LEU A 107 10.84 -3.89 -0.30
CA LEU A 107 10.53 -4.57 0.96
C LEU A 107 9.03 -4.87 1.05
N LEU A 108 8.15 -3.89 0.77
CA LEU A 108 6.70 -4.08 0.77
C LEU A 108 6.28 -5.16 -0.23
N LEU A 109 6.79 -5.10 -1.46
CA LEU A 109 6.51 -6.10 -2.50
C LEU A 109 6.94 -7.51 -2.07
N ARG A 110 8.10 -7.63 -1.42
CA ARG A 110 8.65 -8.92 -0.98
C ARG A 110 7.94 -9.51 0.22
N VAL A 111 7.42 -8.68 1.13
CA VAL A 111 6.89 -9.15 2.42
C VAL A 111 5.36 -9.26 2.41
N MET A 112 4.67 -8.30 1.79
CA MET A 112 3.21 -8.22 1.88
C MET A 112 2.50 -9.19 0.94
N ALA A 113 2.75 -9.11 -0.35
CA ALA A 113 2.07 -9.93 -1.33
C ALA A 113 2.26 -11.45 -1.14
N PRO A 114 3.46 -11.99 -0.74
CA PRO A 114 3.64 -13.42 -0.49
C PRO A 114 3.03 -13.94 0.82
N ARG A 115 2.45 -13.07 1.67
CA ARG A 115 1.94 -13.41 3.01
C ARG A 115 3.03 -14.03 3.90
N MET A 116 4.23 -13.45 3.91
CA MET A 116 5.32 -13.89 4.79
C MET A 116 5.05 -13.50 6.25
N GLY A 117 5.17 -14.49 7.14
CA GLY A 117 5.01 -14.29 8.59
C GLY A 117 3.57 -14.03 9.03
N LYS A 118 3.37 -14.00 10.35
CA LYS A 118 2.11 -13.58 10.99
C LYS A 118 2.34 -12.22 11.64
N ALA A 119 1.41 -11.29 11.44
CA ALA A 119 1.36 -10.01 12.13
C ALA A 119 0.01 -9.90 12.81
N GLN A 120 0.00 -9.32 14.01
CA GLN A 120 -1.25 -8.97 14.66
C GLN A 120 -1.77 -7.68 14.01
N ALA A 121 -3.06 -7.67 13.66
CA ALA A 121 -3.71 -6.48 13.15
C ALA A 121 -3.77 -5.40 14.24
N PRO A 122 -3.57 -4.12 13.91
CA PRO A 122 -3.93 -3.03 14.79
C PRO A 122 -5.39 -3.12 15.22
N GLU A 123 -5.69 -2.67 16.43
CA GLU A 123 -7.02 -2.83 17.04
C GLU A 123 -8.14 -2.24 16.18
N ASP A 124 -7.89 -1.06 15.58
CA ASP A 124 -8.86 -0.33 14.76
C ASP A 124 -9.31 -1.06 13.49
N ILE A 125 -8.55 -2.04 13.04
CA ILE A 125 -8.87 -2.83 11.84
C ILE A 125 -9.07 -4.32 12.12
N VAL A 126 -9.21 -4.69 13.41
CA VAL A 126 -9.61 -6.05 13.77
C VAL A 126 -11.09 -6.24 13.37
N PRO A 127 -11.42 -7.25 12.55
CA PRO A 127 -12.79 -7.45 12.09
C PRO A 127 -13.69 -7.85 13.27
N SER A 128 -14.86 -7.26 13.31
CA SER A 128 -15.89 -7.55 14.32
C SER A 128 -16.68 -8.83 14.02
N GLY A 129 -16.69 -9.24 12.75
CA GLY A 129 -17.54 -10.30 12.21
C GLY A 129 -19.04 -9.92 12.13
N LYS A 130 -19.35 -8.64 12.33
CA LYS A 130 -20.73 -8.14 12.39
C LYS A 130 -21.14 -7.29 11.20
N MET A 131 -20.18 -6.79 10.41
CA MET A 131 -20.51 -5.99 9.23
C MET A 131 -21.25 -6.85 8.20
N PRO A 132 -22.43 -6.42 7.72
CA PRO A 132 -23.17 -7.16 6.70
C PRO A 132 -22.35 -7.35 5.41
N ARG A 133 -22.43 -8.53 4.81
CA ARG A 133 -21.72 -8.84 3.55
C ARG A 133 -21.96 -7.79 2.46
N ALA A 134 -23.20 -7.36 2.29
CA ALA A 134 -23.55 -6.33 1.29
C ALA A 134 -22.85 -4.99 1.56
N GLU A 135 -22.69 -4.62 2.84
CA GLU A 135 -21.98 -3.41 3.24
C GLU A 135 -20.48 -3.53 2.96
N ILE A 136 -19.86 -4.69 3.30
CA ILE A 136 -18.45 -4.95 2.99
C ILE A 136 -18.19 -4.81 1.48
N MET A 137 -19.03 -5.44 0.65
CA MET A 137 -18.88 -5.41 -0.81
C MET A 137 -19.03 -4.00 -1.35
N LYS A 138 -20.04 -3.25 -0.87
CA LYS A 138 -20.25 -1.85 -1.26
C LYS A 138 -19.05 -0.98 -0.87
N LYS A 139 -18.58 -1.06 0.37
CA LYS A 139 -17.40 -0.32 0.83
C LYS A 139 -16.17 -0.64 -0.01
N PHE A 140 -15.92 -1.91 -0.28
CA PHE A 140 -14.79 -2.33 -1.11
C PHE A 140 -14.85 -1.69 -2.51
N GLU A 141 -16.01 -1.69 -3.16
CA GLU A 141 -16.17 -1.09 -4.49
C GLU A 141 -15.95 0.43 -4.46
N GLU A 142 -16.51 1.13 -3.48
CA GLU A 142 -16.40 2.59 -3.34
C GLU A 142 -14.94 3.01 -3.03
N GLU A 143 -14.30 2.33 -2.08
CA GLU A 143 -12.92 2.61 -1.68
C GLU A 143 -11.95 2.30 -2.81
N ARG A 144 -12.12 1.18 -3.50
CA ARG A 144 -11.29 0.80 -4.64
C ARG A 144 -11.45 1.74 -5.82
N ALA A 145 -12.66 2.20 -6.12
CA ALA A 145 -12.91 3.19 -7.17
C ALA A 145 -12.19 4.51 -6.85
N ARG A 146 -12.27 5.00 -5.61
CA ARG A 146 -11.54 6.18 -5.11
C ARG A 146 -10.02 6.02 -5.28
N THR A 147 -9.48 4.89 -4.85
CA THR A 147 -8.03 4.62 -4.89
C THR A 147 -7.53 4.52 -6.33
N LEU A 148 -8.29 3.88 -7.22
CA LEU A 148 -7.98 3.78 -8.65
C LEU A 148 -7.99 5.15 -9.33
N GLU A 149 -9.04 5.94 -9.15
CA GLU A 149 -9.13 7.29 -9.71
C GLU A 149 -7.94 8.16 -9.28
N PHE A 150 -7.60 8.14 -8.00
CA PHE A 150 -6.44 8.86 -7.49
C PHE A 150 -5.14 8.35 -8.12
N ALA A 151 -4.92 7.04 -8.17
CA ALA A 151 -3.71 6.45 -8.75
C ALA A 151 -3.55 6.80 -10.24
N GLU A 152 -4.65 6.84 -11.00
CA GLU A 152 -4.65 7.17 -12.43
C GLU A 152 -4.40 8.65 -12.70
N THR A 153 -4.90 9.54 -11.83
CA THR A 153 -4.99 10.98 -12.15
C THR A 153 -4.01 11.87 -11.39
N THR A 154 -3.56 11.45 -10.19
CA THR A 154 -2.74 12.32 -9.33
C THR A 154 -1.44 12.74 -9.99
N LYS A 155 -1.06 14.00 -9.76
CA LYS A 155 0.23 14.59 -10.14
C LYS A 155 1.02 15.06 -8.92
N LEU A 156 0.57 14.70 -7.72
CA LEU A 156 1.20 15.08 -6.48
C LEU A 156 2.57 14.40 -6.31
N SER A 157 3.45 15.06 -5.60
CA SER A 157 4.71 14.49 -5.11
C SER A 157 4.38 13.50 -4.00
N LEU A 158 4.37 12.20 -4.31
CA LEU A 158 4.00 11.16 -3.36
C LEU A 158 5.20 10.52 -2.65
N LYS A 159 6.42 10.71 -3.18
CA LYS A 159 7.62 10.00 -2.67
C LYS A 159 8.34 10.73 -1.57
N ASP A 160 8.21 12.05 -1.49
CA ASP A 160 8.88 12.94 -0.54
C ASP A 160 8.06 13.26 0.73
N HIS A 161 6.75 13.00 0.71
CA HIS A 161 5.87 13.16 1.85
C HIS A 161 5.78 11.87 2.67
N LEU A 162 6.11 11.93 3.97
CA LEU A 162 6.28 10.75 4.81
C LEU A 162 5.28 10.72 5.99
N ALA A 163 4.81 9.52 6.34
CA ALA A 163 4.10 9.27 7.59
C ALA A 163 4.71 8.08 8.35
N PRO A 164 4.64 8.08 9.69
CA PRO A 164 5.19 7.02 10.51
C PRO A 164 4.41 5.71 10.33
N HIS A 165 5.14 4.58 10.39
CA HIS A 165 4.58 3.23 10.39
C HIS A 165 4.83 2.55 11.74
N PRO A 166 3.86 1.81 12.31
CA PRO A 166 4.02 1.18 13.63
C PRO A 166 5.11 0.11 13.66
N PHE A 167 5.38 -0.57 12.54
CA PHE A 167 6.47 -1.55 12.47
C PHE A 167 7.78 -0.87 12.06
N PRO A 168 8.84 -0.94 12.90
CA PRO A 168 10.12 -0.27 12.64
C PRO A 168 10.73 -0.55 11.27
N ILE A 169 10.55 -1.78 10.76
CA ILE A 169 11.08 -2.20 9.45
C ILE A 169 10.52 -1.38 8.27
N PHE A 170 9.31 -0.83 8.41
CA PHE A 170 8.66 0.01 7.40
C PHE A 170 8.74 1.51 7.74
N ASN A 171 9.12 1.90 8.97
CA ASN A 171 9.03 3.28 9.44
C ASN A 171 10.18 4.18 8.91
N PRO A 172 9.87 5.37 8.38
CA PRO A 172 8.57 5.82 7.87
C PRO A 172 8.29 5.30 6.45
N LEU A 173 7.04 5.43 5.98
CA LEU A 173 6.67 5.20 4.58
C LEU A 173 6.31 6.52 3.90
N SER A 174 6.59 6.61 2.59
CA SER A 174 6.12 7.72 1.76
C SER A 174 4.63 7.56 1.39
N ALA A 175 3.97 8.65 0.97
CA ALA A 175 2.60 8.59 0.47
C ALA A 175 2.45 7.58 -0.68
N TYR A 176 3.46 7.48 -1.58
CA TYR A 176 3.51 6.44 -2.61
C TYR A 176 3.55 5.03 -2.02
N GLN A 177 4.35 4.80 -0.99
CA GLN A 177 4.45 3.48 -0.35
C GLN A 177 3.19 3.12 0.42
N TRP A 178 2.51 4.09 1.04
CA TRP A 178 1.23 3.89 1.70
C TRP A 178 0.11 3.50 0.73
N ILE A 179 -0.01 4.18 -0.42
CA ILE A 179 -1.02 3.79 -1.42
C ILE A 179 -0.69 2.45 -2.09
N LEU A 180 0.59 2.16 -2.33
CA LEU A 180 1.03 0.85 -2.84
C LEU A 180 0.74 -0.28 -1.84
N TYR A 181 0.77 0.01 -0.55
CA TYR A 181 0.46 -0.96 0.50
C TYR A 181 -0.99 -1.47 0.40
N ILE A 182 -1.94 -0.66 -0.07
CA ILE A 182 -3.37 -1.03 -0.20
C ILE A 182 -3.55 -2.34 -0.99
N PRO A 183 -3.19 -2.42 -2.28
CA PRO A 183 -3.35 -3.67 -3.03
C PRO A 183 -2.48 -4.81 -2.51
N LEU A 184 -1.28 -4.53 -2.00
CA LEU A 184 -0.40 -5.56 -1.46
C LEU A 184 -0.95 -6.17 -0.16
N HIS A 185 -1.59 -5.36 0.69
CA HIS A 185 -2.27 -5.82 1.89
C HIS A 185 -3.49 -6.69 1.55
N GLN A 186 -4.28 -6.27 0.58
CA GLN A 186 -5.39 -7.06 0.07
C GLN A 186 -4.90 -8.42 -0.46
N MET A 187 -3.91 -8.46 -1.37
CA MET A 187 -3.33 -9.71 -1.91
C MET A 187 -2.89 -10.67 -0.78
N ARG A 188 -2.37 -10.13 0.30
CA ARG A 188 -2.02 -10.91 1.49
C ARG A 188 -3.24 -11.60 2.11
N HIS A 189 -4.36 -10.90 2.18
CA HIS A 189 -5.60 -11.40 2.79
C HIS A 189 -6.45 -12.21 1.81
N ASP A 190 -6.35 -12.00 0.51
CA ASP A 190 -6.91 -12.90 -0.49
C ASP A 190 -6.33 -14.32 -0.37
N LYS A 191 -5.00 -14.41 -0.15
CA LYS A 191 -4.36 -15.70 0.16
C LYS A 191 -4.86 -16.31 1.46
N GLN A 192 -5.17 -15.47 2.47
CA GLN A 192 -5.78 -15.96 3.71
C GLN A 192 -7.19 -16.52 3.48
N ILE A 193 -7.97 -15.89 2.62
CA ILE A 193 -9.29 -16.39 2.23
C ILE A 193 -9.14 -17.77 1.56
N GLU A 194 -8.19 -17.92 0.64
CA GLU A 194 -7.95 -19.20 -0.01
C GLU A 194 -7.44 -20.27 0.98
N GLU A 195 -6.61 -19.91 1.97
CA GLU A 195 -6.22 -20.82 3.07
C GLU A 195 -7.45 -21.28 3.89
N VAL A 196 -8.39 -20.39 4.19
CA VAL A 196 -9.63 -20.74 4.90
C VAL A 196 -10.45 -21.72 4.08
N LYS A 197 -10.65 -21.44 2.80
CA LYS A 197 -11.42 -22.30 1.87
C LYS A 197 -10.80 -23.67 1.65
N ALA A 198 -9.47 -23.75 1.71
CA ALA A 198 -8.73 -25.02 1.56
C ALA A 198 -8.62 -25.84 2.87
N THR A 199 -9.08 -25.31 4.00
CA THR A 199 -8.98 -26.01 5.28
C THR A 199 -9.99 -27.16 5.35
N VAL A 200 -9.54 -28.32 5.86
CA VAL A 200 -10.42 -29.48 6.08
C VAL A 200 -11.61 -29.10 6.96
N GLY A 201 -12.81 -29.46 6.52
CA GLY A 201 -14.05 -29.10 7.21
C GLY A 201 -14.71 -27.79 6.69
N PHE A 202 -14.11 -27.11 5.70
CA PHE A 202 -14.79 -26.02 5.02
C PHE A 202 -16.11 -26.53 4.42
N PRO A 203 -17.27 -25.84 4.65
CA PRO A 203 -18.56 -26.36 4.23
C PRO A 203 -18.66 -26.57 2.72
N ALA A 204 -19.25 -27.67 2.30
CA ALA A 204 -19.62 -27.91 0.90
C ALA A 204 -20.71 -26.90 0.46
N LYS A 205 -20.83 -26.70 -0.85
CA LYS A 205 -21.93 -25.87 -1.40
C LYS A 205 -23.27 -26.53 -1.19
#